data_3ea5849a4b688544642c7a075a989c4f
#
_entry.id   3ea5849a4b688544642c7a075a989c4f
#
_cell.length_a   1.000
_cell.length_b   1.000
_cell.length_c   1.000
_cell.angle_alpha   90.00
_cell.angle_beta   90.00
_cell.angle_gamma   90.00
#
_symmetry.space_group_name_H-M   'P 1'
#
loop_
_entity.id
_entity.type
_entity.pdbx_description
1 polymer ?
#
loop_
_entity_poly.entity_id
_entity_poly.type
_entity_poly.pdbx_seq_one_letter_code
_entity_poly.pdbx_strand_id
1 'polypeptide(L)'
;PDQVVYGEASAYCGAGDLKQLDTAIELCKAGKIEGIVFGPLHKGAMKMAGMHYESEHTYFAHAFDLKTPFCEVNMMDDLMTVRTTSHVPISEVSGMITESNLREAIELGEITGESLGHKPRIAVAALNPHCGEFGLCGREEVDVIQPTIEKVVKETGWNVTGPYSADTLFISALKGDFDVVV
;
A
#
# COMPACT_ATOMS: atom_id res chain seq x y z
N PRO A 1 20.93 -29.49 -6.66
CA PRO A 1 21.15 -29.37 -5.23
C PRO A 1 22.54 -28.83 -4.92
N ASP A 2 23.58 -29.20 -5.69
CA ASP A 2 24.99 -28.87 -5.42
C ASP A 2 25.36 -27.38 -5.71
N GLN A 3 24.40 -26.57 -6.15
CA GLN A 3 24.58 -25.13 -6.45
C GLN A 3 23.99 -24.22 -5.35
N VAL A 4 23.38 -24.81 -4.32
CA VAL A 4 22.80 -24.06 -3.19
C VAL A 4 23.73 -24.15 -2.00
N VAL A 5 24.26 -23.01 -1.57
CA VAL A 5 25.06 -22.90 -0.35
C VAL A 5 24.24 -22.15 0.69
N TYR A 6 24.04 -22.79 1.86
CA TYR A 6 23.27 -22.18 2.94
C TYR A 6 23.96 -20.91 3.46
N GLY A 7 23.16 -19.84 3.61
CA GLY A 7 23.66 -18.55 4.08
C GLY A 7 24.27 -17.67 2.99
N GLU A 8 24.31 -18.13 1.74
CA GLU A 8 24.85 -17.36 0.60
C GLU A 8 23.78 -17.04 -0.43
N ALA A 9 23.71 -15.77 -0.83
CA ALA A 9 22.88 -15.35 -1.96
C ALA A 9 23.56 -15.74 -3.27
N SER A 10 22.79 -16.32 -4.21
CA SER A 10 23.31 -16.68 -5.53
C SER A 10 22.29 -16.41 -6.64
N ALA A 11 22.80 -16.15 -7.85
CA ALA A 11 21.95 -16.01 -9.05
C ALA A 11 21.13 -17.29 -9.32
N TYR A 12 21.66 -18.45 -8.97
CA TYR A 12 20.95 -19.72 -9.13
C TYR A 12 19.69 -19.79 -8.26
N CYS A 13 19.80 -19.41 -6.98
CA CYS A 13 18.64 -19.34 -6.07
C CYS A 13 17.63 -18.29 -6.55
N GLY A 14 18.12 -17.08 -6.90
CA GLY A 14 17.25 -16.04 -7.43
C GLY A 14 16.52 -16.40 -8.72
N ALA A 15 17.16 -17.14 -9.61
CA ALA A 15 16.49 -17.65 -10.81
C ALA A 15 15.39 -18.67 -10.46
N GLY A 16 15.60 -19.47 -9.41
CA GLY A 16 14.59 -20.36 -8.88
C GLY A 16 13.36 -19.61 -8.35
N ASP A 17 13.59 -18.55 -7.58
CA ASP A 17 12.53 -17.67 -7.05
C ASP A 17 11.73 -17.03 -8.19
N LEU A 18 12.42 -16.41 -9.17
CA LEU A 18 11.78 -15.78 -10.33
C LEU A 18 10.95 -16.79 -11.13
N LYS A 19 11.48 -17.98 -11.40
CA LYS A 19 10.74 -19.01 -12.13
C LYS A 19 9.45 -19.44 -11.41
N GLN A 20 9.47 -19.51 -10.08
CA GLN A 20 8.28 -19.83 -9.29
C GLN A 20 7.24 -18.70 -9.39
N LEU A 21 7.68 -17.45 -9.27
CA LEU A 21 6.80 -16.29 -9.41
C LEU A 21 6.21 -16.21 -10.81
N ASP A 22 7.01 -16.38 -11.86
CA ASP A 22 6.55 -16.39 -13.26
C ASP A 22 5.50 -17.46 -13.49
N THR A 23 5.73 -18.67 -12.99
CA THR A 23 4.77 -19.77 -13.11
C THR A 23 3.46 -19.43 -12.40
N ALA A 24 3.52 -18.85 -11.21
CA ALA A 24 2.33 -18.43 -10.47
C ALA A 24 1.57 -17.31 -11.20
N ILE A 25 2.28 -16.33 -11.75
CA ILE A 25 1.71 -15.25 -12.57
C ILE A 25 0.97 -15.83 -13.81
N GLU A 26 1.60 -16.75 -14.53
CA GLU A 26 0.99 -17.40 -15.69
C GLU A 26 -0.29 -18.17 -15.32
N LEU A 27 -0.27 -18.89 -14.21
CA LEU A 27 -1.45 -19.61 -13.71
C LEU A 27 -2.58 -18.65 -13.32
N CYS A 28 -2.25 -17.54 -12.66
CA CYS A 28 -3.20 -16.51 -12.30
C CYS A 28 -3.83 -15.85 -13.53
N LYS A 29 -3.00 -15.46 -14.51
CA LYS A 29 -3.48 -14.92 -15.81
C LYS A 29 -4.37 -15.89 -16.58
N ALA A 30 -4.10 -17.18 -16.45
CA ALA A 30 -4.93 -18.22 -17.07
C ALA A 30 -6.21 -18.54 -16.30
N GLY A 31 -6.50 -17.83 -15.18
CA GLY A 31 -7.67 -18.07 -14.32
C GLY A 31 -7.66 -19.43 -13.62
N LYS A 32 -6.49 -20.04 -13.46
CA LYS A 32 -6.35 -21.34 -12.79
C LYS A 32 -6.17 -21.20 -11.28
N ILE A 33 -5.73 -20.05 -10.82
CA ILE A 33 -5.59 -19.66 -9.42
C ILE A 33 -6.09 -18.23 -9.26
N GLU A 34 -6.61 -17.89 -8.06
CA GLU A 34 -7.20 -16.60 -7.74
C GLU A 34 -6.24 -15.64 -7.03
N GLY A 35 -5.13 -16.15 -6.54
CA GLY A 35 -4.13 -15.36 -5.83
C GLY A 35 -2.80 -16.06 -5.70
N ILE A 36 -1.78 -15.30 -5.34
CA ILE A 36 -0.41 -15.79 -5.18
C ILE A 36 0.01 -15.53 -3.73
N VAL A 37 0.37 -16.60 -3.02
CA VAL A 37 0.98 -16.54 -1.71
C VAL A 37 2.39 -17.09 -1.81
N PHE A 38 3.38 -16.31 -1.39
CA PHE A 38 4.78 -16.71 -1.47
C PHE A 38 5.47 -16.58 -0.12
N GLY A 39 6.50 -17.41 0.08
CA GLY A 39 7.37 -17.38 1.25
C GLY A 39 8.42 -16.26 1.16
N PRO A 40 9.38 -16.24 2.10
CA PRO A 40 10.48 -15.28 2.06
C PRO A 40 11.26 -15.37 0.74
N LEU A 41 11.50 -14.22 0.11
CA LEU A 41 12.28 -14.06 -1.11
C LEU A 41 13.57 -13.29 -0.80
N HIS A 42 14.63 -13.58 -1.55
CA HIS A 42 15.89 -12.87 -1.40
C HIS A 42 16.12 -11.90 -2.56
N LYS A 43 15.75 -10.62 -2.35
CA LYS A 43 15.83 -9.57 -3.40
C LYS A 43 17.22 -9.47 -4.06
N GLY A 44 18.31 -9.59 -3.27
CA GLY A 44 19.65 -9.59 -3.81
C GLY A 44 19.93 -10.75 -4.78
N ALA A 45 19.51 -11.96 -4.43
CA ALA A 45 19.63 -13.12 -5.31
C ALA A 45 18.78 -12.98 -6.58
N MET A 46 17.55 -12.47 -6.47
CA MET A 46 16.67 -12.21 -7.61
C MET A 46 17.28 -11.13 -8.55
N LYS A 47 17.90 -10.09 -8.00
CA LYS A 47 18.64 -9.09 -8.79
C LYS A 47 19.85 -9.70 -9.50
N MET A 48 20.61 -10.57 -8.84
CA MET A 48 21.72 -11.32 -9.47
C MET A 48 21.22 -12.20 -10.62
N ALA A 49 19.98 -12.66 -10.54
CA ALA A 49 19.32 -13.47 -11.59
C ALA A 49 18.66 -12.64 -12.70
N GLY A 50 18.77 -11.31 -12.65
CA GLY A 50 18.29 -10.41 -13.69
C GLY A 50 16.95 -9.73 -13.40
N MET A 51 16.44 -9.75 -12.16
CA MET A 51 15.27 -8.98 -11.79
C MET A 51 15.61 -7.48 -11.81
N HIS A 52 14.89 -6.72 -12.65
CA HIS A 52 15.11 -5.28 -12.84
C HIS A 52 14.17 -4.39 -12.02
N TYR A 53 13.23 -4.98 -11.28
CA TYR A 53 12.24 -4.25 -10.47
C TYR A 53 12.76 -4.03 -9.04
N GLU A 54 12.28 -2.97 -8.40
CA GLU A 54 12.70 -2.62 -7.04
C GLU A 54 12.17 -3.59 -5.99
N SER A 55 10.98 -4.16 -6.26
CA SER A 55 10.26 -5.03 -5.32
C SER A 55 9.37 -6.03 -6.04
N GLU A 56 8.89 -7.01 -5.30
CA GLU A 56 7.96 -8.03 -5.78
C GLU A 56 6.63 -7.41 -6.23
N HIS A 57 6.08 -6.44 -5.50
CA HIS A 57 4.82 -5.80 -5.89
C HIS A 57 4.94 -5.01 -7.19
N THR A 58 6.07 -4.32 -7.42
CA THR A 58 6.35 -3.66 -8.70
C THR A 58 6.47 -4.68 -9.83
N TYR A 59 7.10 -5.84 -9.55
CA TYR A 59 7.19 -6.94 -10.49
C TYR A 59 5.79 -7.48 -10.86
N PHE A 60 4.93 -7.73 -9.86
CA PHE A 60 3.56 -8.17 -10.11
C PHE A 60 2.75 -7.12 -10.87
N ALA A 61 2.81 -5.85 -10.47
CA ALA A 61 2.09 -4.78 -11.14
C ALA A 61 2.43 -4.72 -12.63
N HIS A 62 3.71 -4.79 -12.98
CA HIS A 62 4.15 -4.84 -14.36
C HIS A 62 3.69 -6.13 -15.07
N ALA A 63 3.85 -7.28 -14.41
CA ALA A 63 3.45 -8.56 -14.99
C ALA A 63 1.96 -8.63 -15.31
N PHE A 64 1.10 -8.06 -14.45
CA PHE A 64 -0.35 -7.99 -14.66
C PHE A 64 -0.81 -6.78 -15.48
N ASP A 65 0.12 -5.93 -15.94
CA ASP A 65 -0.19 -4.69 -16.68
C ASP A 65 -1.17 -3.78 -15.94
N LEU A 66 -1.00 -3.64 -14.61
CA LEU A 66 -1.87 -2.82 -13.77
C LEU A 66 -1.81 -1.36 -14.20
N LYS A 67 -2.98 -0.75 -14.35
CA LYS A 67 -3.15 0.67 -14.69
C LYS A 67 -3.68 1.50 -13.51
N THR A 68 -4.14 0.81 -12.47
CA THR A 68 -4.57 1.42 -11.21
C THR A 68 -3.39 1.60 -10.26
N PRO A 69 -3.49 2.50 -9.28
CA PRO A 69 -2.56 2.53 -8.16
C PRO A 69 -2.42 1.15 -7.50
N PHE A 70 -1.26 0.86 -6.97
CA PHE A 70 -1.00 -0.38 -6.22
C PHE A 70 -0.03 -0.11 -5.07
N CYS A 71 -0.22 -0.78 -3.96
CA CYS A 71 0.69 -0.73 -2.83
C CYS A 71 0.58 -1.99 -1.96
N GLU A 72 1.38 -2.04 -0.92
CA GLU A 72 1.21 -2.99 0.17
C GLU A 72 0.08 -2.52 1.09
N VAL A 73 -0.90 -3.38 1.33
CA VAL A 73 -1.96 -3.19 2.31
C VAL A 73 -1.66 -4.06 3.52
N ASN A 74 -1.65 -3.47 4.71
CA ASN A 74 -1.63 -4.27 5.92
C ASN A 74 -3.07 -4.54 6.35
N MET A 75 -3.34 -5.80 6.69
CA MET A 75 -4.65 -6.23 7.16
C MET A 75 -4.52 -6.86 8.55
N MET A 76 -5.37 -6.43 9.47
CA MET A 76 -5.49 -6.99 10.80
C MET A 76 -6.96 -7.17 11.12
N ASP A 77 -7.41 -8.42 11.18
CA ASP A 77 -8.83 -8.78 11.19
C ASP A 77 -9.56 -8.09 10.01
N ASP A 78 -10.56 -7.27 10.26
CA ASP A 78 -11.31 -6.54 9.24
C ASP A 78 -10.80 -5.12 8.99
N LEU A 79 -9.74 -4.68 9.69
CA LEU A 79 -9.13 -3.37 9.50
C LEU A 79 -8.00 -3.44 8.48
N MET A 80 -8.07 -2.62 7.47
CA MET A 80 -7.02 -2.43 6.46
C MET A 80 -6.30 -1.11 6.63
N THR A 81 -5.01 -1.08 6.34
CA THR A 81 -4.25 0.17 6.29
C THR A 81 -3.53 0.33 4.97
N VAL A 82 -3.65 1.52 4.40
CA VAL A 82 -2.98 1.98 3.18
C VAL A 82 -2.06 3.13 3.54
N ARG A 83 -1.01 3.34 2.78
CA ARG A 83 -0.03 4.40 3.06
C ARG A 83 0.07 5.36 1.88
N THR A 84 0.10 6.66 2.18
CA THR A 84 0.38 7.70 1.18
C THR A 84 1.85 7.69 0.77
N THR A 85 2.75 7.36 1.70
CA THR A 85 4.20 7.23 1.45
C THR A 85 4.74 5.91 2.00
N SER A 86 5.80 5.36 1.38
CA SER A 86 6.42 4.12 1.82
C SER A 86 7.92 4.11 1.51
N HIS A 87 8.72 3.59 2.45
CA HIS A 87 10.18 3.39 2.29
C HIS A 87 10.98 4.66 1.93
N VAL A 88 10.57 5.81 2.44
CA VAL A 88 11.24 7.10 2.25
C VAL A 88 11.79 7.64 3.58
N PRO A 89 12.85 8.46 3.56
CA PRO A 89 13.31 9.16 4.77
C PRO A 89 12.19 10.03 5.36
N ILE A 90 12.10 10.11 6.69
CA ILE A 90 11.09 10.95 7.38
C ILE A 90 11.17 12.41 6.91
N SER A 91 12.36 12.91 6.64
CA SER A 91 12.58 14.28 6.15
C SER A 91 11.92 14.58 4.79
N GLU A 92 11.56 13.57 4.02
CA GLU A 92 10.94 13.73 2.71
C GLU A 92 9.42 13.56 2.75
N VAL A 93 8.88 12.99 3.84
CA VAL A 93 7.47 12.62 3.96
C VAL A 93 6.55 13.83 3.75
N SER A 94 6.81 14.96 4.44
CA SER A 94 5.98 16.16 4.33
C SER A 94 5.87 16.65 2.88
N GLY A 95 6.99 16.68 2.14
CA GLY A 95 7.02 17.08 0.73
C GLY A 95 6.28 16.11 -0.22
N MET A 96 6.02 14.89 0.22
CA MET A 96 5.29 13.87 -0.54
C MET A 96 3.79 13.84 -0.23
N ILE A 97 3.33 14.56 0.80
CA ILE A 97 1.90 14.73 1.06
C ILE A 97 1.34 15.73 0.06
N THR A 98 0.91 15.23 -1.06
CA THR A 98 0.33 16.01 -2.17
C THR A 98 -1.12 15.55 -2.43
N GLU A 99 -1.92 16.39 -3.10
CA GLU A 99 -3.26 16.00 -3.51
C GLU A 99 -3.26 14.71 -4.32
N SER A 100 -2.31 14.56 -5.25
CA SER A 100 -2.21 13.37 -6.11
C SER A 100 -1.94 12.11 -5.28
N ASN A 101 -0.88 12.13 -4.46
CA ASN A 101 -0.47 10.95 -3.69
C ASN A 101 -1.53 10.53 -2.66
N LEU A 102 -2.18 11.51 -2.02
CA LEU A 102 -3.25 11.23 -1.07
C LEU A 102 -4.50 10.68 -1.78
N ARG A 103 -4.87 11.24 -2.93
CA ARG A 103 -5.98 10.74 -3.75
C ARG A 103 -5.74 9.29 -4.17
N GLU A 104 -4.54 8.95 -4.64
CA GLU A 104 -4.18 7.59 -5.01
C GLU A 104 -4.28 6.62 -3.82
N ALA A 105 -3.84 7.05 -2.64
CA ALA A 105 -3.95 6.24 -1.43
C ALA A 105 -5.41 6.03 -1.00
N ILE A 106 -6.27 7.06 -1.12
CA ILE A 106 -7.71 6.93 -0.84
C ILE A 106 -8.38 6.00 -1.86
N GLU A 107 -8.05 6.11 -3.15
CA GLU A 107 -8.54 5.22 -4.21
C GLU A 107 -8.17 3.76 -3.94
N LEU A 108 -6.93 3.49 -3.55
CA LEU A 108 -6.50 2.17 -3.10
C LEU A 108 -7.29 1.68 -1.90
N GLY A 109 -7.57 2.58 -0.94
CA GLY A 109 -8.41 2.28 0.21
C GLY A 109 -9.82 1.87 -0.19
N GLU A 110 -10.44 2.57 -1.15
CA GLU A 110 -11.76 2.22 -1.68
C GLU A 110 -11.75 0.87 -2.38
N ILE A 111 -10.84 0.68 -3.36
CA ILE A 111 -10.72 -0.58 -4.12
C ILE A 111 -10.48 -1.78 -3.18
N THR A 112 -9.58 -1.61 -2.21
CA THR A 112 -9.25 -2.69 -1.28
C THR A 112 -10.41 -2.96 -0.32
N GLY A 113 -11.04 -1.91 0.19
CA GLY A 113 -12.16 -2.01 1.11
C GLY A 113 -13.42 -2.62 0.49
N GLU A 114 -13.65 -2.41 -0.82
CA GLU A 114 -14.75 -3.07 -1.54
C GLU A 114 -14.68 -4.60 -1.47
N SER A 115 -13.49 -5.17 -1.27
CA SER A 115 -13.30 -6.61 -1.07
C SER A 115 -14.04 -7.16 0.16
N LEU A 116 -14.41 -6.30 1.12
CA LEU A 116 -15.25 -6.66 2.29
C LEU A 116 -16.72 -6.90 1.92
N GLY A 117 -17.12 -6.63 0.67
CA GLY A 117 -18.51 -6.85 0.19
C GLY A 117 -19.49 -5.72 0.52
N HIS A 118 -19.00 -4.59 0.99
CA HIS A 118 -19.78 -3.36 1.23
C HIS A 118 -18.93 -2.12 0.92
N LYS A 119 -19.57 -0.95 0.88
CA LYS A 119 -18.85 0.33 0.72
C LYS A 119 -18.00 0.60 1.97
N PRO A 120 -16.68 0.74 1.83
CA PRO A 120 -15.81 0.93 2.97
C PRO A 120 -16.00 2.29 3.63
N ARG A 121 -15.79 2.34 4.94
CA ARG A 121 -15.66 3.56 5.73
C ARG A 121 -14.17 3.87 5.85
N ILE A 122 -13.74 4.90 5.15
CA ILE A 122 -12.32 5.27 5.06
C ILE A 122 -12.01 6.43 5.99
N ALA A 123 -11.05 6.25 6.89
CA ALA A 123 -10.51 7.31 7.71
C ALA A 123 -9.13 7.73 7.20
N VAL A 124 -8.90 9.03 7.08
CA VAL A 124 -7.57 9.56 6.77
C VAL A 124 -6.90 10.02 8.04
N ALA A 125 -5.71 9.47 8.34
CA ALA A 125 -4.90 9.89 9.47
C ALA A 125 -4.19 11.22 9.17
N ALA A 126 -4.02 12.03 10.21
CA ALA A 126 -3.18 13.20 10.12
C ALA A 126 -1.70 12.84 10.06
N LEU A 127 -0.89 13.67 9.42
CA LEU A 127 0.56 13.58 9.40
C LEU A 127 1.14 14.14 10.72
N ASN A 128 0.65 15.31 11.12
CA ASN A 128 1.21 16.05 12.25
C ASN A 128 0.50 15.71 13.56
N PRO A 129 1.18 15.86 14.72
CA PRO A 129 0.55 15.71 16.03
C PRO A 129 -0.71 16.58 16.16
N HIS A 130 -1.78 16.02 16.76
CA HIS A 130 -3.05 16.72 16.98
C HIS A 130 -3.66 17.34 15.73
N CYS A 131 -3.49 16.70 14.56
CA CYS A 131 -3.93 17.23 13.25
C CYS A 131 -3.36 18.63 12.95
N GLY A 132 -2.10 18.88 13.34
CA GLY A 132 -1.40 20.13 13.07
C GLY A 132 -1.88 21.33 13.88
N GLU A 133 -2.85 21.17 14.81
CA GLU A 133 -3.40 22.24 15.65
C GLU A 133 -3.70 23.54 14.86
N PHE A 134 -4.51 23.42 13.80
CA PHE A 134 -4.86 24.52 12.89
C PHE A 134 -3.64 25.19 12.22
N GLY A 135 -2.55 24.43 12.02
CA GLY A 135 -1.33 24.88 11.35
C GLY A 135 -0.23 25.35 12.31
N LEU A 136 -0.42 25.19 13.62
CA LEU A 136 0.61 25.51 14.62
C LEU A 136 1.75 24.47 14.59
N CYS A 137 1.42 23.20 14.40
CA CYS A 137 2.35 22.07 14.40
C CYS A 137 2.54 21.44 13.01
N GLY A 138 2.41 22.23 11.95
CA GLY A 138 2.43 21.79 10.55
C GLY A 138 1.16 22.20 9.82
N ARG A 139 1.23 22.32 8.53
CA ARG A 139 0.11 22.84 7.72
C ARG A 139 -0.44 21.85 6.71
N GLU A 140 0.12 20.65 6.64
CA GLU A 140 -0.24 19.63 5.65
C GLU A 140 -1.73 19.27 5.77
N GLU A 141 -2.28 19.22 6.99
CA GLU A 141 -3.70 18.95 7.24
C GLU A 141 -4.59 20.04 6.65
N VAL A 142 -4.24 21.30 6.87
CA VAL A 142 -5.04 22.46 6.44
C VAL A 142 -4.87 22.73 4.96
N ASP A 143 -3.62 22.63 4.44
CA ASP A 143 -3.29 23.06 3.08
C ASP A 143 -3.50 21.94 2.05
N VAL A 144 -3.41 20.66 2.45
CA VAL A 144 -3.46 19.52 1.53
C VAL A 144 -4.49 18.46 1.94
N ILE A 145 -4.38 17.91 3.17
CA ILE A 145 -5.14 16.69 3.52
C ILE A 145 -6.65 16.96 3.54
N GLN A 146 -7.08 17.94 4.31
CA GLN A 146 -8.51 18.31 4.42
C GLN A 146 -9.10 18.71 3.05
N PRO A 147 -8.48 19.61 2.26
CA PRO A 147 -9.00 19.97 0.94
C PRO A 147 -9.08 18.80 -0.03
N THR A 148 -8.12 17.85 0.03
CA THR A 148 -8.12 16.65 -0.81
C THR A 148 -9.28 15.73 -0.45
N ILE A 149 -9.52 15.48 0.84
CA ILE A 149 -10.65 14.67 1.31
C ILE A 149 -11.97 15.27 0.81
N GLU A 150 -12.18 16.57 1.02
CA GLU A 150 -13.41 17.26 0.60
C GLU A 150 -13.63 17.15 -0.91
N LYS A 151 -12.56 17.30 -1.69
CA LYS A 151 -12.61 17.20 -3.15
C LYS A 151 -12.93 15.77 -3.58
N VAL A 152 -12.28 14.76 -3.01
CA VAL A 152 -12.55 13.35 -3.31
C VAL A 152 -14.00 13.00 -2.99
N VAL A 153 -14.48 13.32 -1.80
CA VAL A 153 -15.88 13.05 -1.40
C VAL A 153 -16.87 13.71 -2.34
N LYS A 154 -16.63 14.97 -2.73
CA LYS A 154 -17.50 15.71 -3.65
C LYS A 154 -17.54 15.09 -5.04
N GLU A 155 -16.40 14.61 -5.54
CA GLU A 155 -16.29 14.08 -6.90
C GLU A 155 -16.77 12.63 -7.01
N THR A 156 -16.57 11.81 -5.99
CA THR A 156 -16.79 10.36 -6.05
C THR A 156 -18.01 9.90 -5.25
N GLY A 157 -18.35 10.62 -4.20
CA GLY A 157 -19.36 10.17 -3.23
C GLY A 157 -18.88 9.04 -2.31
N TRP A 158 -17.57 8.78 -2.24
CA TRP A 158 -16.99 7.79 -1.33
C TRP A 158 -17.13 8.21 0.13
N ASN A 159 -17.17 7.24 1.02
CA ASN A 159 -17.30 7.47 2.46
C ASN A 159 -15.92 7.68 3.10
N VAL A 160 -15.34 8.84 2.84
CA VAL A 160 -14.01 9.23 3.33
C VAL A 160 -14.16 10.36 4.33
N THR A 161 -13.52 10.22 5.49
CA THR A 161 -13.56 11.22 6.57
C THR A 161 -12.17 11.44 7.16
N GLY A 162 -11.96 12.57 7.80
CA GLY A 162 -10.68 12.98 8.40
C GLY A 162 -10.33 14.43 8.05
N PRO A 163 -9.08 14.88 8.30
CA PRO A 163 -8.05 14.10 8.98
C PRO A 163 -8.36 13.85 10.47
N TYR A 164 -7.96 12.71 10.98
CA TYR A 164 -8.05 12.33 12.39
C TYR A 164 -6.67 12.27 13.04
N SER A 165 -6.59 12.62 14.31
CA SER A 165 -5.35 12.50 15.07
C SER A 165 -4.87 11.04 15.10
N ALA A 166 -3.66 10.76 14.58
CA ALA A 166 -3.16 9.43 14.37
C ALA A 166 -2.97 8.61 15.65
N ASP A 167 -2.73 9.28 16.78
CA ASP A 167 -2.55 8.65 18.10
C ASP A 167 -3.85 8.05 18.66
N THR A 168 -5.01 8.54 18.24
CA THR A 168 -6.33 8.09 18.73
C THR A 168 -7.16 7.37 17.67
N LEU A 169 -6.94 7.63 16.39
CA LEU A 169 -7.69 7.07 15.29
C LEU A 169 -7.77 5.53 15.32
N PHE A 170 -6.64 4.87 15.56
CA PHE A 170 -6.58 3.42 15.55
C PHE A 170 -7.37 2.77 16.68
N ILE A 171 -7.64 3.48 17.77
CA ILE A 171 -8.52 2.99 18.85
C ILE A 171 -9.95 2.83 18.34
N SER A 172 -10.44 3.81 17.57
CA SER A 172 -11.77 3.76 16.94
C SER A 172 -11.80 2.75 15.79
N ALA A 173 -10.77 2.73 14.97
CA ALA A 173 -10.67 1.79 13.85
C ALA A 173 -10.72 0.32 14.32
N LEU A 174 -9.98 -0.02 15.38
CA LEU A 174 -10.00 -1.36 15.99
C LEU A 174 -11.34 -1.73 16.63
N LYS A 175 -12.19 -0.76 16.94
CA LYS A 175 -13.57 -1.00 17.42
C LYS A 175 -14.57 -1.21 16.28
N GLY A 176 -14.11 -1.08 15.03
CA GLY A 176 -14.94 -1.26 13.85
C GLY A 176 -15.66 0.02 13.40
N ASP A 177 -15.20 1.21 13.82
CA ASP A 177 -15.76 2.47 13.32
C ASP A 177 -15.37 2.72 11.86
N PHE A 178 -14.22 2.20 11.44
CA PHE A 178 -13.65 2.31 10.10
C PHE A 178 -13.19 0.95 9.57
N ASP A 179 -13.23 0.78 8.25
CA ASP A 179 -12.80 -0.43 7.57
C ASP A 179 -11.39 -0.25 6.99
N VAL A 180 -11.05 0.99 6.60
CA VAL A 180 -9.75 1.34 6.03
C VAL A 180 -9.22 2.61 6.69
N VAL A 181 -7.92 2.62 7.00
CA VAL A 181 -7.17 3.81 7.42
C VAL A 181 -6.10 4.13 6.39
N VAL A 182 -6.09 5.36 5.91
CA VAL A 182 -5.09 5.93 5.00
C VAL A 182 -4.16 6.87 5.76
#